data_f35abc925f5a91b2f635c729c34aa1c8
#
_entry.id   f35abc925f5a91b2f635c729c34aa1c8
#
_cell.length_a   1.000
_cell.length_b   1.000
_cell.length_c   1.000
_cell.angle_alpha   90.00
_cell.angle_beta   90.00
_cell.angle_gamma   90.00
#
_symmetry.space_group_name_H-M   'P 1'
#
loop_
_entity.id
_entity.type
_entity.pdbx_description
1 polymer ?
#
loop_
_entity_poly.entity_id
_entity_poly.type
_entity_poly.pdbx_seq_one_letter_code
_entity_poly.pdbx_strand_id
1 'polypeptide(L)'
;MREITLLPQVTGSGKTISIRERLQTLKSPPEGSYLVGSTSPASTSLEDLVTGFSLELPQLVSKEMRAAYEKYLGSNEIDWNLALGARGLAAELKRYRSDVLEIVEEMESTGYAEVLIRGRRIFENLQPIRVDPVRVRSLVDSGEPLESFIPPSGNECERVRYTHGTKTGRLRVESGPRVLTMSKQHRNVLTSRYPGGKILSIDFVSLEPRLALFAVGKKSAGDVYDEMSRLSGESRAKTKIATLSFLYGAAATDGVGDRLKRHVRDFFNVNELRRKIEDCQGRNGYGRPLQVEEERLLIPHWVQSTAVDVCLLGFSDLAQRLSGFADPLFLVHDAMFIDVPSENTGIISEIASEGIKVSPYGRFPVSLNGLEFTE
;
A
#
# COMPACT_ATOMS: atom_id res chain seq x y z
N MET A 1 9.32 19.39 7.75
CA MET A 1 9.77 18.13 8.40
C MET A 1 9.01 17.93 9.70
N ARG A 2 8.45 16.73 9.91
CA ARG A 2 7.69 16.44 11.14
C ARG A 2 8.61 16.20 12.33
N GLU A 3 8.13 16.47 13.53
CA GLU A 3 8.83 16.14 14.78
C GLU A 3 8.86 14.62 14.98
N ILE A 4 9.95 14.13 15.58
CA ILE A 4 10.09 12.72 15.96
C ILE A 4 10.15 12.68 17.49
N THR A 5 9.20 11.96 18.07
CA THR A 5 9.02 11.94 19.52
C THR A 5 9.14 10.51 20.04
N LEU A 6 10.10 10.27 20.94
CA LEU A 6 10.22 9.02 21.70
C LEU A 6 9.26 9.07 22.89
N LEU A 7 8.39 8.08 22.98
CA LEU A 7 7.46 7.95 24.08
C LEU A 7 8.10 7.28 25.32
N PRO A 8 7.50 7.40 26.50
CA PRO A 8 8.04 6.83 27.75
C PRO A 8 8.40 5.36 27.67
N GLN A 9 7.67 4.57 26.90
CA GLN A 9 7.91 3.14 26.70
C GLN A 9 9.27 2.85 26.02
N VAL A 10 9.69 3.72 25.10
CA VAL A 10 10.98 3.59 24.40
C VAL A 10 12.12 4.10 25.26
N THR A 11 11.90 5.21 25.96
CA THR A 11 12.96 5.83 26.77
C THR A 11 13.17 5.14 28.11
N GLY A 12 12.16 4.42 28.62
CA GLY A 12 12.17 3.81 29.97
C GLY A 12 12.32 4.84 31.11
N SER A 13 12.30 6.13 30.78
CA SER A 13 12.53 7.21 31.74
C SER A 13 11.24 7.86 32.26
N GLY A 14 10.08 7.37 31.82
CA GLY A 14 8.78 7.99 32.07
C GLY A 14 8.61 9.35 31.39
N LYS A 15 9.50 9.72 30.47
CA LYS A 15 9.53 11.03 29.80
C LYS A 15 9.35 10.88 28.30
N THR A 16 8.63 11.82 27.72
CA THR A 16 8.54 12.03 26.28
C THR A 16 9.70 12.88 25.79
N ILE A 17 10.43 12.45 24.78
CA ILE A 17 11.65 13.11 24.30
C ILE A 17 11.53 13.45 22.83
N SER A 18 11.76 14.72 22.45
CA SER A 18 11.94 15.16 21.07
C SER A 18 13.31 14.75 20.53
N ILE A 19 13.34 14.11 19.36
CA ILE A 19 14.61 13.77 18.70
C ILE A 19 15.19 14.97 17.94
N ARG A 20 14.36 15.75 17.23
CA ARG A 20 14.81 16.86 16.40
C ARG A 20 15.34 18.02 17.24
N GLU A 21 14.69 18.33 18.34
CA GLU A 21 15.06 19.43 19.23
C GLU A 21 16.02 19.03 20.36
N ARG A 22 17.20 18.48 19.99
CA ARG A 22 18.31 18.22 20.93
C ARG A 22 17.97 17.31 22.11
N LEU A 23 17.10 16.33 21.92
CA LEU A 23 16.64 15.40 22.96
C LEU A 23 15.94 16.12 24.14
N GLN A 24 15.18 17.15 23.85
CA GLN A 24 14.41 17.87 24.87
C GLN A 24 13.25 17.01 25.38
N THR A 25 13.00 17.10 26.68
CA THR A 25 11.84 16.49 27.31
C THR A 25 10.59 17.32 26.98
N LEU A 26 9.55 16.68 26.48
CA LEU A 26 8.26 17.28 26.16
C LEU A 26 7.22 16.89 27.20
N LYS A 27 6.26 17.79 27.46
CA LYS A 27 5.08 17.47 28.28
C LYS A 27 4.09 16.59 27.54
N SER A 28 3.94 16.82 26.24
CA SER A 28 3.14 16.03 25.30
C SER A 28 3.76 16.10 23.92
N PRO A 29 3.56 15.07 23.06
CA PRO A 29 4.00 15.10 21.68
C PRO A 29 3.30 16.23 20.91
N PRO A 30 4.02 16.99 20.06
CA PRO A 30 3.41 17.96 19.16
C PRO A 30 2.44 17.25 18.18
N GLU A 31 1.38 17.96 17.77
CA GLU A 31 0.43 17.44 16.80
C GLU A 31 1.14 17.12 15.47
N GLY A 32 0.83 15.95 14.91
CA GLY A 32 1.43 15.48 13.65
C GLY A 32 2.86 14.93 13.77
N SER A 33 3.37 14.74 15.00
CA SER A 33 4.67 14.10 15.25
C SER A 33 4.68 12.64 14.79
N TYR A 34 5.87 12.14 14.42
CA TYR A 34 6.13 10.71 14.42
C TYR A 34 6.37 10.24 15.85
N LEU A 35 5.55 9.32 16.34
CA LEU A 35 5.67 8.79 17.69
C LEU A 35 6.30 7.39 17.65
N VAL A 36 7.42 7.22 18.33
CA VAL A 36 8.08 5.93 18.47
C VAL A 36 7.64 5.29 19.80
N GLY A 37 7.09 4.08 19.72
CA GLY A 37 6.58 3.35 20.87
C GLY A 37 5.09 3.59 21.16
N SER A 38 4.32 4.14 20.21
CA SER A 38 2.88 4.35 20.36
C SER A 38 2.05 3.29 19.64
N THR A 39 1.00 2.81 20.30
CA THR A 39 -0.08 2.01 19.69
C THR A 39 -1.33 2.87 19.40
N SER A 40 -1.26 4.18 19.61
CA SER A 40 -2.41 5.08 19.45
C SER A 40 -2.78 5.27 17.98
N PRO A 41 -4.05 5.10 17.60
CA PRO A 41 -4.51 5.32 16.22
C PRO A 41 -4.47 6.78 15.78
N ALA A 42 -4.41 7.74 16.71
CA ALA A 42 -4.38 9.18 16.41
C ALA A 42 -3.01 9.69 15.96
N SER A 43 -1.96 8.89 16.11
CA SER A 43 -0.59 9.29 15.81
C SER A 43 0.15 8.14 15.12
N THR A 44 0.82 8.45 14.03
CA THR A 44 1.60 7.47 13.30
C THR A 44 2.90 7.20 14.05
N SER A 45 3.07 5.99 14.57
CA SER A 45 4.35 5.54 15.11
C SER A 45 5.37 5.38 13.98
N LEU A 46 6.59 5.90 14.18
CA LEU A 46 7.69 5.66 13.23
C LEU A 46 8.00 4.16 13.13
N GLU A 47 7.91 3.43 14.24
CA GLU A 47 8.07 1.97 14.27
C GLU A 47 7.04 1.28 13.39
N ASP A 48 5.77 1.63 13.49
CA ASP A 48 4.71 1.08 12.62
C ASP A 48 4.96 1.45 11.14
N LEU A 49 5.46 2.65 10.87
CA LEU A 49 5.77 3.07 9.51
C LEU A 49 6.91 2.26 8.90
N VAL A 50 8.02 2.10 9.61
CA VAL A 50 9.22 1.45 9.05
C VAL A 50 9.11 -0.08 9.07
N THR A 51 8.53 -0.70 10.10
CA THR A 51 8.37 -2.16 10.18
C THR A 51 7.37 -2.69 9.15
N GLY A 52 6.27 -1.98 8.92
CA GLY A 52 5.29 -2.33 7.88
C GLY A 52 5.86 -2.28 6.45
N PHE A 53 7.04 -1.67 6.24
CA PHE A 53 7.68 -1.52 4.93
C PHE A 53 9.05 -2.17 4.84
N SER A 54 9.36 -3.11 5.73
CA SER A 54 10.63 -3.84 5.73
C SER A 54 11.87 -2.96 5.94
N LEU A 55 11.70 -1.79 6.55
CA LEU A 55 12.80 -0.98 7.04
C LEU A 55 13.07 -1.35 8.50
N GLU A 56 14.33 -1.49 8.87
CA GLU A 56 14.73 -1.75 10.25
C GLU A 56 14.96 -0.42 10.97
N LEU A 57 14.30 -0.25 12.12
CA LEU A 57 14.62 0.85 13.03
C LEU A 57 15.97 0.60 13.70
N PRO A 58 16.80 1.64 13.87
CA PRO A 58 17.99 1.55 14.69
C PRO A 58 17.61 1.14 16.12
N GLN A 59 18.34 0.18 16.67
CA GLN A 59 18.09 -0.30 18.04
C GLN A 59 18.82 0.57 19.05
N LEU A 60 18.12 0.94 20.15
CA LEU A 60 18.73 1.68 21.26
C LEU A 60 19.89 0.93 21.91
N VAL A 61 19.80 -0.40 21.93
CA VAL A 61 20.83 -1.28 22.50
C VAL A 61 20.92 -2.59 21.69
N SER A 62 22.02 -3.30 21.82
CA SER A 62 22.21 -4.57 21.14
C SER A 62 21.18 -5.62 21.55
N LYS A 63 20.92 -6.58 20.65
CA LYS A 63 20.03 -7.71 20.93
C LYS A 63 20.47 -8.52 22.15
N GLU A 64 21.80 -8.66 22.32
CA GLU A 64 22.41 -9.38 23.45
C GLU A 64 22.12 -8.66 24.76
N MET A 65 22.21 -7.34 24.79
CA MET A 65 21.92 -6.56 25.99
C MET A 65 20.43 -6.60 26.35
N ARG A 66 19.54 -6.55 25.35
CA ARG A 66 18.11 -6.74 25.54
C ARG A 66 17.79 -8.12 26.11
N ALA A 67 18.33 -9.17 25.50
CA ALA A 67 18.14 -10.55 25.96
C ALA A 67 18.70 -10.77 27.37
N ALA A 68 19.83 -10.15 27.71
CA ALA A 68 20.38 -10.21 29.06
C ALA A 68 19.45 -9.53 30.09
N TYR A 69 18.92 -8.36 29.74
CA TYR A 69 17.99 -7.64 30.61
C TYR A 69 16.70 -8.45 30.86
N GLU A 70 16.06 -8.97 29.81
CA GLU A 70 14.87 -9.80 29.88
C GLU A 70 15.12 -11.06 30.76
N LYS A 71 16.28 -11.70 30.56
CA LYS A 71 16.69 -12.90 31.29
C LYS A 71 16.90 -12.67 32.79
N TYR A 72 17.53 -11.54 33.17
CA TYR A 72 17.93 -11.29 34.56
C TYR A 72 16.88 -10.53 35.36
N LEU A 73 16.06 -9.70 34.72
CA LEU A 73 15.04 -8.88 35.39
C LEU A 73 13.61 -9.39 35.18
N GLY A 74 13.41 -10.40 34.31
CA GLY A 74 12.13 -11.09 34.13
C GLY A 74 11.00 -10.21 33.57
N SER A 75 11.33 -9.05 33.00
CA SER A 75 10.38 -8.11 32.43
C SER A 75 10.59 -7.94 30.93
N ASN A 76 9.51 -7.94 30.18
CA ASN A 76 9.51 -7.56 28.76
C ASN A 76 9.58 -6.04 28.57
N GLU A 77 9.31 -5.26 29.62
CA GLU A 77 9.44 -3.82 29.63
C GLU A 77 10.80 -3.42 30.22
N ILE A 78 11.70 -2.91 29.39
CA ILE A 78 13.05 -2.54 29.78
C ILE A 78 13.05 -1.11 30.33
N ASP A 79 13.35 -0.93 31.60
CA ASP A 79 13.75 0.40 32.12
C ASP A 79 15.17 0.72 31.68
N TRP A 80 15.32 1.45 30.61
CA TRP A 80 16.60 1.80 30.01
C TRP A 80 17.47 2.69 30.91
N ASN A 81 16.88 3.48 31.82
CA ASN A 81 17.65 4.23 32.82
C ASN A 81 18.32 3.28 33.81
N LEU A 82 17.60 2.23 34.23
CA LEU A 82 18.14 1.21 35.11
C LEU A 82 19.19 0.35 34.40
N ALA A 83 18.92 -0.04 33.16
CA ALA A 83 19.81 -0.93 32.39
C ALA A 83 21.14 -0.26 31.99
N LEU A 84 21.12 1.03 31.61
CA LEU A 84 22.27 1.75 31.07
C LEU A 84 22.79 2.86 32.02
N GLY A 85 22.02 3.21 33.02
CA GLY A 85 22.25 4.46 33.77
C GLY A 85 22.01 5.72 32.95
N ALA A 86 21.86 6.87 33.58
CA ALA A 86 21.51 8.11 32.90
C ALA A 86 22.52 8.54 31.82
N ARG A 87 23.81 8.36 32.07
CA ARG A 87 24.87 8.70 31.09
C ARG A 87 24.87 7.75 29.90
N GLY A 88 24.73 6.45 30.14
CA GLY A 88 24.67 5.42 29.09
C GLY A 88 23.43 5.62 28.21
N LEU A 89 22.27 5.84 28.81
CA LEU A 89 21.04 6.12 28.06
C LEU A 89 21.15 7.39 27.21
N ALA A 90 21.73 8.48 27.76
CA ALA A 90 21.94 9.70 26.99
C ALA A 90 22.87 9.50 25.77
N ALA A 91 23.91 8.68 25.92
CA ALA A 91 24.82 8.36 24.82
C ALA A 91 24.12 7.54 23.73
N GLU A 92 23.33 6.52 24.10
CA GLU A 92 22.57 5.69 23.16
C GLU A 92 21.46 6.48 22.46
N LEU A 93 20.74 7.34 23.17
CA LEU A 93 19.74 8.22 22.56
C LEU A 93 20.38 9.21 21.56
N LYS A 94 21.59 9.70 21.85
CA LYS A 94 22.30 10.57 20.91
C LYS A 94 22.70 9.84 19.62
N ARG A 95 23.16 8.59 19.73
CA ARG A 95 23.43 7.75 18.56
C ARG A 95 22.15 7.47 17.78
N TYR A 96 21.12 6.97 18.46
CA TYR A 96 19.81 6.65 17.89
C TYR A 96 19.18 7.86 17.17
N ARG A 97 19.36 9.06 17.72
CA ARG A 97 18.93 10.31 17.09
C ARG A 97 19.50 10.47 15.69
N SER A 98 20.81 10.26 15.52
CA SER A 98 21.46 10.43 14.21
C SER A 98 20.87 9.47 13.18
N ASP A 99 20.75 8.19 13.55
CA ASP A 99 20.30 7.13 12.67
C ASP A 99 18.82 7.31 12.28
N VAL A 100 17.95 7.67 13.24
CA VAL A 100 16.53 7.92 12.99
C VAL A 100 16.30 9.15 12.12
N LEU A 101 17.05 10.23 12.36
CA LEU A 101 16.94 11.44 11.55
C LEU A 101 17.33 11.18 10.11
N GLU A 102 18.40 10.43 9.87
CA GLU A 102 18.83 10.06 8.52
C GLU A 102 17.72 9.29 7.77
N ILE A 103 17.14 8.27 8.40
CA ILE A 103 16.03 7.49 7.82
C ILE A 103 14.84 8.40 7.51
N VAL A 104 14.42 9.25 8.43
CA VAL A 104 13.25 10.11 8.25
C VAL A 104 13.50 11.17 7.18
N GLU A 105 14.68 11.80 7.17
CA GLU A 105 15.04 12.79 6.15
C GLU A 105 15.07 12.16 4.75
N GLU A 106 15.57 10.95 4.63
CA GLU A 106 15.53 10.18 3.39
C GLU A 106 14.07 9.88 2.96
N MET A 107 13.23 9.38 3.87
CA MET A 107 11.83 9.10 3.60
C MET A 107 11.03 10.36 3.20
N GLU A 108 11.26 11.48 3.87
CA GLU A 108 10.60 12.75 3.56
C GLU A 108 11.11 13.35 2.23
N SER A 109 12.42 13.26 1.96
CA SER A 109 13.02 13.79 0.73
C SER A 109 12.57 13.07 -0.53
N THR A 110 12.27 11.77 -0.43
CA THR A 110 11.81 10.93 -1.54
C THR A 110 10.30 10.94 -1.71
N GLY A 111 9.53 11.47 -0.75
CA GLY A 111 8.07 11.40 -0.73
C GLY A 111 7.52 10.07 -0.17
N TYR A 112 8.37 9.15 0.25
CA TYR A 112 7.95 7.84 0.75
C TYR A 112 7.17 7.93 2.06
N ALA A 113 7.55 8.84 2.97
CA ALA A 113 6.81 9.10 4.20
C ALA A 113 5.34 9.47 3.93
N GLU A 114 5.08 10.26 2.89
CA GLU A 114 3.71 10.63 2.51
C GLU A 114 2.90 9.43 2.06
N VAL A 115 3.49 8.51 1.28
CA VAL A 115 2.84 7.25 0.87
C VAL A 115 2.40 6.44 2.09
N LEU A 116 3.28 6.30 3.10
CA LEU A 116 3.00 5.53 4.30
C LEU A 116 1.85 6.14 5.11
N ILE A 117 1.91 7.44 5.35
CA ILE A 117 0.91 8.16 6.12
C ILE A 117 -0.46 8.08 5.44
N ARG A 118 -0.51 8.32 4.13
CA ARG A 118 -1.77 8.31 3.38
C ARG A 118 -2.33 6.91 3.20
N GLY A 119 -1.46 5.90 3.00
CA GLY A 119 -1.85 4.50 2.96
C GLY A 119 -2.49 4.05 4.27
N ARG A 120 -1.89 4.38 5.41
CA ARG A 120 -2.47 4.09 6.73
C ARG A 120 -3.83 4.76 6.93
N ARG A 121 -3.95 6.03 6.54
CA ARG A 121 -5.23 6.77 6.61
C ARG A 121 -6.35 6.08 5.82
N ILE A 122 -6.05 5.53 4.63
CA ILE A 122 -7.05 4.76 3.89
C ILE A 122 -7.49 3.55 4.68
N PHE A 123 -6.55 2.75 5.20
CA PHE A 123 -6.86 1.52 5.94
C PHE A 123 -7.71 1.78 7.18
N GLU A 124 -7.48 2.90 7.86
CA GLU A 124 -8.27 3.32 9.03
C GLU A 124 -9.71 3.73 8.64
N ASN A 125 -9.92 4.21 7.43
CA ASN A 125 -11.23 4.67 6.93
C ASN A 125 -12.06 3.56 6.26
N LEU A 126 -11.49 2.38 5.99
CA LEU A 126 -12.26 1.26 5.43
C LEU A 126 -13.39 0.85 6.36
N GLN A 127 -14.55 0.53 5.78
CA GLN A 127 -15.73 0.11 6.52
C GLN A 127 -15.86 -1.42 6.52
N PRO A 128 -16.55 -2.01 7.52
CA PRO A 128 -16.93 -3.40 7.50
C PRO A 128 -17.71 -3.77 6.25
N ILE A 129 -17.53 -5.00 5.76
CA ILE A 129 -18.18 -5.50 4.56
C ILE A 129 -19.49 -6.18 4.92
N ARG A 130 -20.59 -5.86 4.22
CA ARG A 130 -21.84 -6.60 4.29
C ARG A 130 -21.93 -7.67 3.23
N VAL A 131 -22.50 -8.80 3.61
CA VAL A 131 -22.70 -9.96 2.74
C VAL A 131 -24.10 -10.54 2.89
N ASP A 132 -24.52 -11.32 1.90
CA ASP A 132 -25.64 -12.25 2.05
C ASP A 132 -25.13 -13.52 2.76
N PRO A 133 -25.45 -13.74 4.05
CA PRO A 133 -24.89 -14.85 4.83
C PRO A 133 -25.42 -16.20 4.37
N VAL A 134 -26.64 -16.26 3.79
CA VAL A 134 -27.20 -17.50 3.26
C VAL A 134 -26.45 -17.93 2.02
N ARG A 135 -26.21 -17.00 1.11
CA ARG A 135 -25.46 -17.25 -0.13
C ARG A 135 -24.01 -17.61 0.15
N VAL A 136 -23.34 -16.89 1.08
CA VAL A 136 -21.97 -17.22 1.49
C VAL A 136 -21.89 -18.65 2.02
N ARG A 137 -22.78 -19.06 2.95
CA ARG A 137 -22.79 -20.42 3.49
C ARG A 137 -23.03 -21.47 2.40
N SER A 138 -24.00 -21.24 1.52
CA SER A 138 -24.27 -22.15 0.39
C SER A 138 -23.04 -22.36 -0.52
N LEU A 139 -22.27 -21.30 -0.80
CA LEU A 139 -21.04 -21.39 -1.59
C LEU A 139 -19.92 -22.12 -0.83
N VAL A 140 -19.76 -21.87 0.46
CA VAL A 140 -18.80 -22.60 1.31
C VAL A 140 -19.15 -24.07 1.37
N ASP A 141 -20.42 -24.42 1.57
CA ASP A 141 -20.90 -25.81 1.59
C ASP A 141 -20.70 -26.53 0.23
N SER A 142 -20.62 -25.76 -0.87
CA SER A 142 -20.28 -26.30 -2.20
C SER A 142 -18.76 -26.34 -2.48
N GLY A 143 -17.93 -25.97 -1.50
CA GLY A 143 -16.46 -26.06 -1.59
C GLY A 143 -15.75 -24.79 -2.07
N GLU A 144 -16.45 -23.65 -2.16
CA GLU A 144 -15.84 -22.38 -2.54
C GLU A 144 -15.10 -21.77 -1.34
N PRO A 145 -13.90 -21.16 -1.54
CA PRO A 145 -13.04 -20.69 -0.43
C PRO A 145 -13.51 -19.33 0.12
N LEU A 146 -14.72 -19.28 0.66
CA LEU A 146 -15.36 -18.05 1.18
C LEU A 146 -15.57 -18.08 2.69
N GLU A 147 -14.91 -18.97 3.44
CA GLU A 147 -15.07 -19.11 4.91
C GLU A 147 -14.80 -17.79 5.64
N SER A 148 -13.83 -17.00 5.15
CA SER A 148 -13.51 -15.70 5.75
C SER A 148 -14.59 -14.63 5.55
N PHE A 149 -15.60 -14.90 4.72
CA PHE A 149 -16.78 -14.05 4.50
C PHE A 149 -18.00 -14.49 5.30
N ILE A 150 -17.90 -15.53 6.13
CA ILE A 150 -18.97 -15.90 7.06
C ILE A 150 -18.96 -14.85 8.18
N PRO A 151 -20.03 -14.03 8.32
CA PRO A 151 -20.06 -13.01 9.36
C PRO A 151 -20.18 -13.67 10.75
N PRO A 152 -19.54 -13.10 11.79
CA PRO A 152 -19.64 -13.63 13.15
C PRO A 152 -21.07 -13.55 13.70
N SER A 153 -21.82 -12.56 13.26
CA SER A 153 -23.26 -12.41 13.53
C SER A 153 -23.91 -11.54 12.46
N GLY A 154 -25.22 -11.74 12.21
CA GLY A 154 -25.97 -10.95 11.24
C GLY A 154 -25.43 -11.10 9.81
N ASN A 155 -25.16 -9.97 9.15
CA ASN A 155 -24.69 -9.90 7.76
C ASN A 155 -23.42 -9.06 7.57
N GLU A 156 -22.72 -8.66 8.65
CA GLU A 156 -21.56 -7.80 8.60
C GLU A 156 -20.31 -8.57 9.03
N CYS A 157 -19.31 -8.59 8.14
CA CYS A 157 -17.98 -9.11 8.38
C CYS A 157 -17.11 -8.07 9.08
N GLU A 158 -15.97 -8.50 9.65
CA GLU A 158 -14.96 -7.59 10.14
C GLU A 158 -14.41 -6.72 9.00
N ARG A 159 -13.86 -5.55 9.38
CA ARG A 159 -13.11 -4.70 8.45
C ARG A 159 -11.85 -5.42 7.98
N VAL A 160 -11.55 -5.29 6.68
CA VAL A 160 -10.29 -5.82 6.13
C VAL A 160 -9.11 -5.04 6.67
N ARG A 161 -8.14 -5.74 7.23
CA ARG A 161 -6.85 -5.17 7.63
C ARG A 161 -5.75 -5.63 6.68
N TYR A 162 -4.90 -4.70 6.30
CA TYR A 162 -3.82 -4.96 5.35
C TYR A 162 -2.45 -4.81 5.99
N THR A 163 -1.49 -5.59 5.46
CA THR A 163 -0.07 -5.44 5.72
C THR A 163 0.71 -5.40 4.39
N HIS A 164 1.90 -4.79 4.41
CA HIS A 164 2.81 -4.66 3.24
C HIS A 164 3.85 -5.78 3.18
N GLY A 165 3.49 -6.99 3.55
CA GLY A 165 4.41 -8.11 3.72
C GLY A 165 4.97 -8.75 2.44
N THR A 166 5.04 -8.04 1.29
CA THR A 166 5.62 -8.56 0.04
C THR A 166 6.84 -7.75 -0.41
N LYS A 167 7.75 -8.36 -1.19
CA LYS A 167 8.97 -7.70 -1.72
C LYS A 167 8.68 -6.43 -2.54
N THR A 168 7.52 -6.34 -3.16
CA THR A 168 7.07 -5.18 -3.96
C THR A 168 6.15 -4.24 -3.19
N GLY A 169 5.89 -4.49 -1.90
CA GLY A 169 4.94 -3.72 -1.11
C GLY A 169 3.46 -3.96 -1.44
N ARG A 170 3.14 -4.96 -2.30
CA ARG A 170 1.75 -5.35 -2.56
C ARG A 170 1.06 -5.74 -1.25
N LEU A 171 -0.17 -5.29 -1.10
CA LEU A 171 -0.96 -5.54 0.09
C LEU A 171 -1.26 -7.03 0.26
N ARG A 172 -1.27 -7.47 1.52
CA ARG A 172 -1.79 -8.77 1.94
C ARG A 172 -2.89 -8.53 2.97
N VAL A 173 -3.91 -9.37 2.97
CA VAL A 173 -4.90 -9.35 4.05
C VAL A 173 -4.27 -9.98 5.29
N GLU A 174 -4.20 -9.20 6.36
CA GLU A 174 -3.74 -9.65 7.68
C GLU A 174 -4.89 -10.27 8.48
N SER A 175 -6.05 -9.58 8.50
CA SER A 175 -7.27 -10.07 9.15
C SER A 175 -8.52 -9.58 8.42
N GLY A 176 -9.67 -10.20 8.72
CA GLY A 176 -10.94 -9.98 8.03
C GLY A 176 -11.09 -10.79 6.74
N PRO A 177 -12.09 -10.48 5.92
CA PRO A 177 -12.38 -11.21 4.68
C PRO A 177 -11.23 -11.20 3.69
N ARG A 178 -10.91 -12.36 3.10
CA ARG A 178 -9.80 -12.56 2.13
C ARG A 178 -10.16 -12.03 0.75
N VAL A 179 -10.41 -10.73 0.63
CA VAL A 179 -10.88 -10.06 -0.58
C VAL A 179 -9.92 -10.19 -1.78
N LEU A 180 -8.62 -10.35 -1.55
CA LEU A 180 -7.61 -10.46 -2.61
C LEU A 180 -7.68 -11.79 -3.39
N THR A 181 -8.25 -12.83 -2.78
CA THR A 181 -8.41 -14.16 -3.39
C THR A 181 -9.84 -14.46 -3.82
N MET A 182 -10.79 -13.53 -3.56
CA MET A 182 -12.18 -13.69 -3.95
C MET A 182 -12.31 -13.68 -5.49
N SER A 183 -12.85 -14.75 -6.05
CA SER A 183 -13.19 -14.82 -7.48
C SER A 183 -14.21 -13.75 -7.87
N LYS A 184 -14.09 -13.21 -9.08
CA LYS A 184 -15.02 -12.18 -9.56
C LYS A 184 -16.48 -12.66 -9.56
N GLN A 185 -16.72 -13.92 -9.90
CA GLN A 185 -18.06 -14.54 -9.90
C GLN A 185 -18.72 -14.61 -8.52
N HIS A 186 -17.93 -14.57 -7.44
CA HIS A 186 -18.45 -14.65 -6.08
C HIS A 186 -18.65 -13.25 -5.43
N ARG A 187 -18.29 -12.17 -6.12
CA ARG A 187 -18.48 -10.82 -5.61
C ARG A 187 -19.94 -10.44 -5.42
N ASN A 188 -20.85 -11.18 -6.01
CA ASN A 188 -22.29 -11.05 -5.85
C ASN A 188 -22.82 -11.47 -4.46
N VAL A 189 -21.96 -11.98 -3.55
CA VAL A 189 -22.31 -12.16 -2.13
C VAL A 189 -22.26 -10.84 -1.35
N LEU A 190 -21.58 -9.83 -1.88
CA LEU A 190 -21.46 -8.51 -1.25
C LEU A 190 -22.78 -7.74 -1.36
N THR A 191 -23.22 -7.13 -0.28
CA THR A 191 -24.46 -6.37 -0.22
C THR A 191 -24.21 -4.96 0.28
N SER A 192 -24.97 -3.99 -0.24
CA SER A 192 -24.91 -2.61 0.25
C SER A 192 -25.56 -2.50 1.63
N ARG A 193 -25.05 -1.58 2.46
CA ARG A 193 -25.69 -1.17 3.71
C ARG A 193 -26.85 -0.22 3.49
N TYR A 194 -26.91 0.39 2.32
CA TYR A 194 -27.94 1.37 1.94
C TYR A 194 -29.10 0.68 1.22
N PRO A 195 -30.36 1.01 1.55
CA PRO A 195 -31.51 0.52 0.80
C PRO A 195 -31.39 0.89 -0.69
N GLY A 196 -31.41 -0.10 -1.58
CA GLY A 196 -31.22 0.12 -3.03
C GLY A 196 -29.82 0.57 -3.45
N GLY A 197 -28.87 0.65 -2.50
CA GLY A 197 -27.49 1.00 -2.78
C GLY A 197 -26.73 -0.06 -3.57
N LYS A 198 -25.54 0.30 -4.03
CA LYS A 198 -24.71 -0.56 -4.91
C LYS A 198 -23.28 -0.64 -4.41
N ILE A 199 -22.66 -1.83 -4.56
CA ILE A 199 -21.21 -1.97 -4.43
C ILE A 199 -20.59 -1.70 -5.81
N LEU A 200 -19.71 -0.71 -5.86
CA LEU A 200 -18.98 -0.33 -7.08
C LEU A 200 -17.49 -0.53 -6.88
N SER A 201 -16.75 -0.73 -7.97
CA SER A 201 -15.27 -0.69 -7.96
C SER A 201 -14.77 0.42 -8.85
N ILE A 202 -13.79 1.18 -8.35
CA ILE A 202 -13.03 2.19 -9.09
C ILE A 202 -11.64 1.62 -9.31
N ASP A 203 -11.28 1.35 -10.57
CA ASP A 203 -10.11 0.57 -10.97
C ASP A 203 -9.23 1.41 -11.91
N PHE A 204 -7.93 1.51 -11.64
CA PHE A 204 -6.99 2.21 -12.51
C PHE A 204 -6.87 1.51 -13.87
N VAL A 205 -6.99 2.27 -14.94
CA VAL A 205 -6.86 1.73 -16.31
C VAL A 205 -5.39 1.63 -16.71
N SER A 206 -4.89 0.42 -16.89
CA SER A 206 -3.53 0.14 -17.36
C SER A 206 -2.44 0.83 -16.51
N LEU A 207 -2.54 0.79 -15.19
CA LEU A 207 -1.66 1.52 -14.26
C LEU A 207 -0.18 1.20 -14.48
N GLU A 208 0.19 -0.09 -14.37
CA GLU A 208 1.59 -0.51 -14.46
C GLU A 208 2.23 -0.19 -15.82
N PRO A 209 1.59 -0.44 -16.99
CA PRO A 209 2.11 -0.01 -18.27
C PRO A 209 2.30 1.51 -18.40
N ARG A 210 1.38 2.31 -17.81
CA ARG A 210 1.51 3.77 -17.82
C ARG A 210 2.70 4.24 -17.03
N LEU A 211 3.00 3.62 -15.90
CA LEU A 211 4.19 3.93 -15.09
C LEU A 211 5.48 3.60 -15.84
N ALA A 212 5.52 2.46 -16.54
CA ALA A 212 6.67 2.10 -17.37
C ALA A 212 6.89 3.10 -18.52
N LEU A 213 5.81 3.56 -19.17
CA LEU A 213 5.89 4.60 -20.21
C LEU A 213 6.34 5.94 -19.62
N PHE A 214 5.79 6.34 -18.48
CA PHE A 214 6.16 7.59 -17.83
C PHE A 214 7.66 7.62 -17.47
N ALA A 215 8.21 6.52 -16.98
CA ALA A 215 9.64 6.42 -16.65
C ALA A 215 10.55 6.71 -17.85
N VAL A 216 10.10 6.43 -19.07
CA VAL A 216 10.84 6.75 -20.32
C VAL A 216 10.33 8.03 -21.02
N GLY A 217 9.64 8.91 -20.29
CA GLY A 217 9.15 10.20 -20.80
C GLY A 217 8.00 10.09 -21.80
N LYS A 218 7.35 8.92 -21.92
CA LYS A 218 6.21 8.69 -22.82
C LYS A 218 4.89 8.79 -22.04
N LYS A 219 3.81 9.11 -22.74
CA LYS A 219 2.43 9.13 -22.22
C LYS A 219 1.53 8.44 -23.22
N SER A 220 0.50 7.74 -22.70
CA SER A 220 -0.60 7.22 -23.51
C SER A 220 -1.88 7.98 -23.14
N ALA A 221 -2.58 8.49 -24.15
CA ALA A 221 -3.84 9.21 -23.97
C ALA A 221 -5.03 8.25 -23.74
N GLY A 222 -4.98 7.05 -24.33
CA GLY A 222 -6.02 6.02 -24.24
C GLY A 222 -5.61 4.80 -23.41
N ASP A 223 -6.27 3.67 -23.63
CA ASP A 223 -5.83 2.38 -23.08
C ASP A 223 -4.53 1.94 -23.74
N VAL A 224 -3.51 1.64 -22.93
CA VAL A 224 -2.17 1.26 -23.41
C VAL A 224 -2.21 -0.03 -24.23
N TYR A 225 -3.06 -0.96 -23.86
CA TYR A 225 -3.20 -2.23 -24.57
C TYR A 225 -3.88 -2.06 -25.93
N ASP A 226 -4.86 -1.15 -26.06
CA ASP A 226 -5.50 -0.82 -27.33
C ASP A 226 -4.53 -0.11 -28.27
N GLU A 227 -3.73 0.81 -27.74
CA GLU A 227 -2.67 1.48 -28.52
C GLU A 227 -1.66 0.47 -29.05
N MET A 228 -1.20 -0.44 -28.19
CA MET A 228 -0.24 -1.48 -28.56
C MET A 228 -0.86 -2.50 -29.55
N SER A 229 -2.13 -2.87 -29.37
CA SER A 229 -2.87 -3.73 -30.29
C SER A 229 -2.92 -3.14 -31.70
N ARG A 230 -3.25 -1.86 -31.81
CA ARG A 230 -3.28 -1.14 -33.09
C ARG A 230 -1.90 -1.07 -33.76
N LEU A 231 -0.84 -0.84 -32.98
CA LEU A 231 0.53 -0.72 -33.52
C LEU A 231 1.13 -2.10 -33.89
N SER A 232 0.81 -3.15 -33.17
CA SER A 232 1.35 -4.49 -33.40
C SER A 232 0.56 -5.30 -34.45
N GLY A 233 -0.72 -4.94 -34.67
CA GLY A 233 -1.66 -5.73 -35.46
C GLY A 233 -2.17 -7.00 -34.77
N GLU A 234 -1.85 -7.16 -33.47
CA GLU A 234 -2.30 -8.30 -32.65
C GLU A 234 -3.54 -7.93 -31.84
N SER A 235 -4.31 -8.93 -31.37
CA SER A 235 -5.47 -8.69 -30.55
C SER A 235 -5.10 -8.04 -29.19
N ARG A 236 -6.00 -7.23 -28.63
CA ARG A 236 -5.83 -6.60 -27.31
C ARG A 236 -5.52 -7.63 -26.21
N ALA A 237 -6.15 -8.81 -26.26
CA ALA A 237 -5.90 -9.87 -25.28
C ALA A 237 -4.46 -10.38 -25.35
N LYS A 238 -3.94 -10.65 -26.55
CA LYS A 238 -2.54 -11.07 -26.73
C LYS A 238 -1.55 -9.98 -26.32
N THR A 239 -1.79 -8.72 -26.70
CA THR A 239 -0.91 -7.61 -26.30
C THR A 239 -0.91 -7.40 -24.81
N LYS A 240 -2.06 -7.54 -24.12
CA LYS A 240 -2.15 -7.51 -22.66
C LYS A 240 -1.30 -8.61 -22.03
N ILE A 241 -1.43 -9.86 -22.49
CA ILE A 241 -0.62 -10.98 -21.97
C ILE A 241 0.87 -10.72 -22.19
N ALA A 242 1.27 -10.30 -23.38
CA ALA A 242 2.67 -10.00 -23.69
C ALA A 242 3.24 -8.88 -22.81
N THR A 243 2.48 -7.81 -22.60
CA THR A 243 2.88 -6.67 -21.77
C THR A 243 3.01 -7.08 -20.30
N LEU A 244 2.02 -7.78 -19.76
CA LEU A 244 2.06 -8.24 -18.36
C LEU A 244 3.20 -9.25 -18.14
N SER A 245 3.42 -10.17 -19.09
CA SER A 245 4.55 -11.09 -19.03
C SER A 245 5.88 -10.35 -19.00
N PHE A 246 6.04 -9.31 -19.80
CA PHE A 246 7.22 -8.45 -19.77
C PHE A 246 7.34 -7.70 -18.43
N LEU A 247 6.27 -7.02 -17.99
CA LEU A 247 6.28 -6.23 -16.76
C LEU A 247 6.41 -7.06 -15.47
N TYR A 248 6.09 -8.36 -15.53
CA TYR A 248 6.24 -9.29 -14.40
C TYR A 248 7.49 -10.17 -14.49
N GLY A 249 8.31 -9.97 -15.51
CA GLY A 249 9.57 -10.70 -15.66
C GLY A 249 9.41 -12.20 -15.91
N ALA A 250 8.27 -12.61 -16.52
CA ALA A 250 8.04 -13.99 -16.85
C ALA A 250 9.09 -14.51 -17.87
N ALA A 251 9.77 -15.60 -17.50
CA ALA A 251 10.81 -16.21 -18.34
C ALA A 251 10.24 -16.88 -19.60
N ALA A 252 9.04 -17.43 -19.50
CA ALA A 252 8.34 -18.07 -20.60
C ALA A 252 6.99 -17.39 -20.85
N THR A 253 6.74 -17.06 -22.09
CA THR A 253 5.46 -16.54 -22.58
C THR A 253 4.93 -17.53 -23.59
N ASP A 254 4.33 -18.63 -23.12
CA ASP A 254 3.69 -19.58 -23.99
C ASP A 254 2.59 -18.89 -24.80
N GLY A 255 2.66 -19.05 -26.14
CA GLY A 255 1.72 -18.44 -27.06
C GLY A 255 2.00 -16.99 -27.49
N VAL A 256 3.04 -16.33 -26.97
CA VAL A 256 3.46 -14.99 -27.41
C VAL A 256 4.64 -15.11 -28.38
N GLY A 257 4.40 -14.80 -29.66
CA GLY A 257 5.43 -14.85 -30.70
C GLY A 257 6.55 -13.80 -30.48
N ASP A 258 7.76 -14.12 -30.96
CA ASP A 258 8.94 -13.27 -30.78
C ASP A 258 8.81 -11.87 -31.41
N ARG A 259 7.99 -11.74 -32.46
CA ARG A 259 7.66 -10.44 -33.07
C ARG A 259 6.94 -9.54 -32.07
N LEU A 260 5.92 -10.08 -31.36
CA LEU A 260 5.17 -9.32 -30.38
C LEU A 260 6.05 -8.99 -29.16
N LYS A 261 6.90 -9.92 -28.71
CA LYS A 261 7.87 -9.66 -27.62
C LYS A 261 8.81 -8.50 -27.96
N ARG A 262 9.34 -8.47 -29.18
CA ARG A 262 10.18 -7.35 -29.65
C ARG A 262 9.40 -6.06 -29.68
N HIS A 263 8.18 -6.08 -30.22
CA HIS A 263 7.32 -4.90 -30.27
C HIS A 263 7.02 -4.31 -28.87
N VAL A 264 6.74 -5.16 -27.87
CA VAL A 264 6.56 -4.74 -26.47
C VAL A 264 7.84 -4.07 -25.93
N ARG A 265 9.01 -4.67 -26.19
CA ARG A 265 10.30 -4.12 -25.74
C ARG A 265 10.61 -2.75 -26.37
N ASP A 266 10.30 -2.59 -27.64
CA ASP A 266 10.51 -1.31 -28.38
C ASP A 266 9.50 -0.25 -27.93
N PHE A 267 8.24 -0.64 -27.69
CA PHE A 267 7.19 0.24 -27.22
C PHE A 267 7.55 0.88 -25.87
N PHE A 268 8.04 0.08 -24.92
CA PHE A 268 8.46 0.56 -23.61
C PHE A 268 9.90 1.10 -23.59
N ASN A 269 10.65 1.02 -24.69
CA ASN A 269 12.07 1.39 -24.74
C ASN A 269 12.86 0.76 -23.57
N VAL A 270 12.90 -0.58 -23.54
CA VAL A 270 13.37 -1.37 -22.38
C VAL A 270 14.74 -0.97 -21.87
N ASN A 271 15.67 -0.63 -22.78
CA ASN A 271 17.03 -0.26 -22.40
C ASN A 271 17.03 1.07 -21.62
N GLU A 272 16.26 2.05 -22.08
CA GLU A 272 16.11 3.34 -21.39
C GLU A 272 15.34 3.17 -20.08
N LEU A 273 14.29 2.32 -20.07
CA LEU A 273 13.53 2.01 -18.85
C LEU A 273 14.45 1.41 -17.78
N ARG A 274 15.28 0.42 -18.16
CA ARG A 274 16.25 -0.19 -17.25
C ARG A 274 17.21 0.87 -16.69
N ARG A 275 17.84 1.66 -17.55
CA ARG A 275 18.77 2.71 -17.15
C ARG A 275 18.13 3.70 -16.16
N LYS A 276 16.90 4.15 -16.44
CA LYS A 276 16.16 5.08 -15.57
C LYS A 276 15.84 4.47 -14.20
N ILE A 277 15.57 3.16 -14.15
CA ILE A 277 15.31 2.45 -12.89
C ILE A 277 16.61 2.25 -12.10
N GLU A 278 17.72 1.95 -12.78
CA GLU A 278 19.06 1.85 -12.15
C GLU A 278 19.47 3.20 -11.53
N ASP A 279 19.18 4.32 -12.19
CA ASP A 279 19.40 5.66 -11.66
C ASP A 279 18.64 5.92 -10.35
N CYS A 280 17.57 5.16 -10.05
CA CYS A 280 16.82 5.22 -8.79
C CYS A 280 17.51 4.50 -7.60
N GLN A 281 18.71 3.97 -7.78
CA GLN A 281 19.56 3.42 -6.73
C GLN A 281 18.86 2.36 -5.84
N GLY A 282 18.13 1.43 -6.46
CA GLY A 282 17.41 0.37 -5.75
C GLY A 282 16.13 0.83 -5.03
N ARG A 283 15.54 1.93 -5.47
CA ARG A 283 14.29 2.48 -4.95
C ARG A 283 13.22 2.54 -6.03
N ASN A 284 11.96 2.52 -5.63
CA ASN A 284 10.85 2.78 -6.55
C ASN A 284 10.67 4.29 -6.80
N GLY A 285 9.63 4.66 -7.55
CA GLY A 285 9.34 6.04 -7.93
C GLY A 285 8.98 7.00 -6.80
N TYR A 286 8.83 6.51 -5.58
CA TYR A 286 8.57 7.30 -4.36
C TYR A 286 9.65 7.10 -3.28
N GLY A 287 10.73 6.41 -3.59
CA GLY A 287 11.82 6.21 -2.65
C GLY A 287 11.68 4.96 -1.77
N ARG A 288 10.65 4.11 -1.98
CA ARG A 288 10.55 2.82 -1.30
C ARG A 288 11.73 1.93 -1.69
N PRO A 289 12.48 1.35 -0.74
CA PRO A 289 13.53 0.39 -1.04
C PRO A 289 12.99 -0.84 -1.78
N LEU A 290 13.71 -1.30 -2.79
CA LEU A 290 13.38 -2.48 -3.57
C LEU A 290 14.28 -3.64 -3.16
N GLN A 291 13.69 -4.81 -2.92
CA GLN A 291 14.41 -6.06 -2.70
C GLN A 291 14.51 -6.82 -4.02
N VAL A 292 15.57 -6.60 -4.78
CA VAL A 292 15.80 -7.22 -6.09
C VAL A 292 16.93 -8.25 -5.97
N GLU A 293 16.59 -9.53 -6.02
CA GLU A 293 17.55 -10.63 -5.93
C GLU A 293 18.12 -11.01 -7.30
N GLU A 294 17.36 -10.80 -8.37
CA GLU A 294 17.74 -11.13 -9.73
C GLU A 294 17.52 -9.93 -10.65
N GLU A 295 18.50 -9.63 -11.48
CA GLU A 295 18.48 -8.47 -12.39
C GLU A 295 17.24 -8.42 -13.30
N ARG A 296 16.73 -9.60 -13.74
CA ARG A 296 15.49 -9.68 -14.53
C ARG A 296 14.26 -9.16 -13.81
N LEU A 297 14.26 -9.13 -12.47
CA LEU A 297 13.17 -8.66 -11.63
C LEU A 297 13.22 -7.16 -11.33
N LEU A 298 14.25 -6.44 -11.78
CA LEU A 298 14.40 -5.01 -11.51
C LEU A 298 13.22 -4.19 -12.04
N ILE A 299 12.88 -4.32 -13.32
CA ILE A 299 11.72 -3.64 -13.93
C ILE A 299 10.42 -4.08 -13.28
N PRO A 300 10.12 -5.41 -13.14
CA PRO A 300 8.93 -5.89 -12.44
C PRO A 300 8.77 -5.31 -11.04
N HIS A 301 9.80 -5.37 -10.22
CA HIS A 301 9.72 -4.88 -8.85
C HIS A 301 9.53 -3.37 -8.78
N TRP A 302 10.23 -2.60 -9.64
CA TRP A 302 10.07 -1.16 -9.69
C TRP A 302 8.65 -0.76 -10.10
N VAL A 303 8.12 -1.36 -11.18
CA VAL A 303 6.79 -1.04 -11.70
C VAL A 303 5.70 -1.41 -10.70
N GLN A 304 5.73 -2.64 -10.16
CA GLN A 304 4.73 -3.10 -9.19
C GLN A 304 4.77 -2.31 -7.90
N SER A 305 5.95 -2.03 -7.38
CA SER A 305 6.13 -1.27 -6.14
C SER A 305 5.65 0.17 -6.30
N THR A 306 6.00 0.81 -7.43
CA THR A 306 5.54 2.18 -7.73
C THR A 306 4.01 2.20 -7.92
N ALA A 307 3.44 1.18 -8.55
CA ALA A 307 1.98 1.07 -8.74
C ALA A 307 1.23 0.99 -7.39
N VAL A 308 1.74 0.22 -6.44
CA VAL A 308 1.16 0.17 -5.08
C VAL A 308 1.13 1.55 -4.44
N ASP A 309 2.24 2.29 -4.53
CA ASP A 309 2.35 3.61 -3.92
C ASP A 309 1.45 4.65 -4.62
N VAL A 310 1.33 4.57 -5.95
CA VAL A 310 0.34 5.36 -6.71
C VAL A 310 -1.08 5.04 -6.28
N CYS A 311 -1.43 3.76 -6.10
CA CYS A 311 -2.75 3.36 -5.60
C CYS A 311 -3.02 3.93 -4.21
N LEU A 312 -2.11 3.81 -3.27
CA LEU A 312 -2.28 4.33 -1.91
C LEU A 312 -2.48 5.84 -1.89
N LEU A 313 -1.67 6.59 -2.65
CA LEU A 313 -1.82 8.04 -2.76
C LEU A 313 -3.13 8.42 -3.46
N GLY A 314 -3.42 7.80 -4.59
CA GLY A 314 -4.60 8.09 -5.39
C GLY A 314 -5.89 7.74 -4.67
N PHE A 315 -5.96 6.58 -4.03
CA PHE A 315 -7.14 6.17 -3.27
C PHE A 315 -7.33 6.98 -1.98
N SER A 316 -6.24 7.49 -1.36
CA SER A 316 -6.37 8.43 -0.25
C SER A 316 -7.08 9.72 -0.66
N ASP A 317 -6.70 10.30 -1.82
CA ASP A 317 -7.37 11.49 -2.35
C ASP A 317 -8.80 11.17 -2.79
N LEU A 318 -8.99 10.03 -3.44
CA LEU A 318 -10.31 9.59 -3.86
C LEU A 318 -11.24 9.39 -2.67
N ALA A 319 -10.80 8.73 -1.60
CA ALA A 319 -11.60 8.54 -0.40
C ALA A 319 -12.03 9.86 0.25
N GLN A 320 -11.18 10.90 0.22
CA GLN A 320 -11.56 12.23 0.68
C GLN A 320 -12.66 12.86 -0.20
N ARG A 321 -12.54 12.71 -1.53
CA ARG A 321 -13.55 13.22 -2.48
C ARG A 321 -14.88 12.48 -2.39
N LEU A 322 -14.86 11.20 -2.01
CA LEU A 322 -16.04 10.35 -1.83
C LEU A 322 -16.71 10.54 -0.46
N SER A 323 -16.07 11.27 0.46
CA SER A 323 -16.59 11.46 1.81
C SER A 323 -17.99 12.08 1.78
N GLY A 324 -18.95 11.43 2.46
CA GLY A 324 -20.36 11.82 2.47
C GLY A 324 -21.18 11.31 1.27
N PHE A 325 -20.54 10.68 0.27
CA PHE A 325 -21.23 10.13 -0.91
C PHE A 325 -21.13 8.61 -1.01
N ALA A 326 -20.05 8.03 -0.50
CA ALA A 326 -19.81 6.59 -0.53
C ALA A 326 -18.85 6.16 0.59
N ASP A 327 -18.95 4.91 1.00
CA ASP A 327 -18.07 4.31 2.00
C ASP A 327 -17.01 3.42 1.34
N PRO A 328 -15.70 3.66 1.53
CA PRO A 328 -14.66 2.75 1.10
C PRO A 328 -14.72 1.46 1.91
N LEU A 329 -14.73 0.30 1.22
CA LEU A 329 -14.84 -1.01 1.86
C LEU A 329 -13.51 -1.76 1.93
N PHE A 330 -12.85 -1.91 0.77
CA PHE A 330 -11.59 -2.64 0.66
C PHE A 330 -10.85 -2.32 -0.64
N LEU A 331 -9.59 -2.72 -0.70
CA LEU A 331 -8.71 -2.57 -1.86
C LEU A 331 -8.38 -3.96 -2.44
N VAL A 332 -8.40 -4.07 -3.77
CA VAL A 332 -7.95 -5.26 -4.50
C VAL A 332 -7.00 -4.81 -5.61
N HIS A 333 -5.70 -5.01 -5.40
CA HIS A 333 -4.65 -4.57 -6.33
C HIS A 333 -4.76 -3.06 -6.63
N ASP A 334 -5.17 -2.72 -7.83
CA ASP A 334 -5.34 -1.37 -8.38
C ASP A 334 -6.81 -0.89 -8.40
N ALA A 335 -7.68 -1.57 -7.65
CA ALA A 335 -9.10 -1.24 -7.50
C ALA A 335 -9.48 -0.91 -6.05
N MET A 336 -10.31 0.11 -5.84
CA MET A 336 -11.00 0.40 -4.59
C MET A 336 -12.48 0.04 -4.72
N PHE A 337 -13.00 -0.74 -3.77
CA PHE A 337 -14.41 -1.09 -3.67
C PHE A 337 -15.10 -0.16 -2.69
N ILE A 338 -16.27 0.34 -3.09
CA ILE A 338 -17.04 1.33 -2.35
C ILE A 338 -18.50 0.91 -2.26
N ASP A 339 -19.17 1.27 -1.16
CA ASP A 339 -20.61 1.12 -0.96
C ASP A 339 -21.27 2.46 -1.20
N VAL A 340 -22.22 2.52 -2.13
CA VAL A 340 -22.79 3.76 -2.65
C VAL A 340 -24.31 3.77 -2.48
N PRO A 341 -24.89 4.78 -1.79
CA PRO A 341 -26.32 5.05 -1.83
C PRO A 341 -26.81 5.25 -3.28
N SER A 342 -28.02 4.77 -3.58
CA SER A 342 -28.56 4.83 -4.96
C SER A 342 -28.60 6.26 -5.53
N GLU A 343 -28.92 7.24 -4.71
CA GLU A 343 -28.98 8.66 -5.06
C GLU A 343 -27.63 9.27 -5.42
N ASN A 344 -26.53 8.69 -4.92
CA ASN A 344 -25.17 9.21 -5.13
C ASN A 344 -24.45 8.61 -6.35
N THR A 345 -25.04 7.63 -7.03
CA THR A 345 -24.39 6.92 -8.16
C THR A 345 -23.95 7.88 -9.27
N GLY A 346 -24.73 8.93 -9.55
CA GLY A 346 -24.39 9.96 -10.54
C GLY A 346 -23.13 10.75 -10.17
N ILE A 347 -23.04 11.20 -8.92
CA ILE A 347 -21.88 11.93 -8.39
C ILE A 347 -20.62 11.05 -8.43
N ILE A 348 -20.75 9.76 -8.08
CA ILE A 348 -19.62 8.82 -8.15
C ILE A 348 -19.14 8.64 -9.61
N SER A 349 -20.07 8.55 -10.56
CA SER A 349 -19.73 8.46 -11.99
C SER A 349 -18.97 9.70 -12.48
N GLU A 350 -19.39 10.89 -12.05
CA GLU A 350 -18.73 12.15 -12.37
C GLU A 350 -17.31 12.18 -11.78
N ILE A 351 -17.16 11.88 -10.48
CA ILE A 351 -15.85 11.80 -9.81
C ILE A 351 -14.92 10.80 -10.51
N ALA A 352 -15.42 9.63 -10.90
CA ALA A 352 -14.64 8.63 -11.61
C ALA A 352 -14.21 9.09 -13.02
N SER A 353 -15.10 9.80 -13.73
CA SER A 353 -14.84 10.32 -15.09
C SER A 353 -13.67 11.31 -15.14
N GLU A 354 -13.45 12.04 -14.06
CA GLU A 354 -12.30 12.95 -13.94
C GLU A 354 -10.97 12.21 -13.81
N GLY A 355 -10.97 10.93 -13.43
CA GLY A 355 -9.79 10.17 -13.11
C GLY A 355 -9.09 10.60 -11.82
N ILE A 356 -7.98 9.97 -11.50
CA ILE A 356 -7.22 10.21 -10.27
C ILE A 356 -5.89 10.88 -10.59
N LYS A 357 -5.62 12.03 -10.00
CA LYS A 357 -4.34 12.75 -10.14
C LYS A 357 -3.37 12.30 -9.05
N VAL A 358 -2.19 11.81 -9.45
CA VAL A 358 -1.14 11.40 -8.52
C VAL A 358 0.20 11.99 -8.96
N SER A 359 0.79 12.82 -8.10
CA SER A 359 2.12 13.41 -8.37
C SER A 359 3.22 12.37 -8.18
N PRO A 360 4.29 12.37 -8.99
CA PRO A 360 4.56 13.27 -10.13
C PRO A 360 3.96 12.78 -11.47
N TYR A 361 3.27 11.64 -11.48
CA TYR A 361 2.86 10.92 -12.70
C TYR A 361 1.68 11.56 -13.44
N GLY A 362 0.96 12.48 -12.80
CA GLY A 362 -0.16 13.19 -13.41
C GLY A 362 -1.50 12.49 -13.18
N ARG A 363 -2.39 12.53 -14.18
CA ARG A 363 -3.75 12.01 -14.08
C ARG A 363 -3.86 10.62 -14.72
N PHE A 364 -4.42 9.68 -13.97
CA PHE A 364 -4.71 8.33 -14.43
C PHE A 364 -6.21 8.20 -14.70
N PRO A 365 -6.62 7.61 -15.84
CA PRO A 365 -7.99 7.22 -16.04
C PRO A 365 -8.36 6.06 -15.13
N VAL A 366 -9.61 6.02 -14.70
CA VAL A 366 -10.18 4.92 -13.94
C VAL A 366 -11.44 4.42 -14.61
N SER A 367 -11.77 3.16 -14.40
CA SER A 367 -13.05 2.55 -14.76
C SER A 367 -13.93 2.41 -13.52
N LEU A 368 -15.20 2.73 -13.66
CA LEU A 368 -16.23 2.48 -12.66
C LEU A 368 -17.03 1.26 -13.08
N ASN A 369 -17.00 0.19 -12.27
CA ASN A 369 -17.71 -1.04 -12.57
C ASN A 369 -18.67 -1.37 -11.42
N GLY A 370 -19.93 -1.69 -11.78
CA GLY A 370 -20.88 -2.31 -10.86
C GLY A 370 -20.58 -3.78 -10.67
N LEU A 371 -20.95 -4.32 -9.53
CA LEU A 371 -21.03 -5.78 -9.39
C LEU A 371 -22.31 -6.20 -10.13
N GLU A 372 -22.14 -6.80 -11.32
CA GLU A 372 -23.26 -7.37 -12.05
C GLU A 372 -23.82 -8.54 -11.23
N PHE A 373 -25.04 -8.40 -10.77
CA PHE A 373 -25.82 -9.50 -10.25
C PHE A 373 -26.33 -10.28 -11.49
N THR A 374 -25.65 -11.34 -11.87
CA THR A 374 -26.26 -12.35 -12.73
C THR A 374 -27.37 -13.00 -11.90
N GLU A 375 -28.62 -12.75 -12.31
CA GLU A 375 -29.82 -13.39 -11.78
C GLU A 375 -29.71 -14.93 -11.90
#